data_209ba0b45be884d400d9d65de0d3cf69
#
_entry.id   209ba0b45be884d400d9d65de0d3cf69
#
_cell.length_a   1.000
_cell.length_b   1.000
_cell.length_c   1.000
_cell.angle_alpha   90.00
_cell.angle_beta   90.00
_cell.angle_gamma   90.00
#
_symmetry.space_group_name_H-M   'P 1'
#
loop_
_entity.id
_entity.type
_entity.pdbx_description
1 polymer ?
#
loop_
_entity_poly.entity_id
_entity_poly.type
_entity_poly.pdbx_seq_one_letter_code
_entity_poly.pdbx_strand_id
1 'polypeptide(L)'
;MINNNIKKISFWIIPSIIFSLLITFLIINSSIRLSIYAKRNIIKTMQLVGATRSFIRVPFIKTNLLLSLISSTIAIVSILILIDFFDSNIDFYNYVELKSIFFLLSSVVVLGFIISIVSTFFATQNILNIDTKKLDI
;
A
#
# COMPACT_ATOMS: atom_id res chain seq x y z
N MET A 1 0.90 38.26 1.05
CA MET A 1 1.14 37.53 2.32
C MET A 1 0.68 36.08 2.29
N ILE A 2 -0.45 35.72 1.68
CA ILE A 2 -1.01 34.36 1.61
C ILE A 2 -0.07 33.39 0.88
N ASN A 3 0.57 33.81 -0.19
CA ASN A 3 1.42 32.95 -1.03
C ASN A 3 2.69 32.41 -0.35
N ASN A 4 3.26 33.15 0.62
CA ASN A 4 4.45 32.70 1.34
C ASN A 4 4.14 31.67 2.42
N ASN A 5 2.96 31.73 3.03
CA ASN A 5 2.52 30.75 4.02
C ASN A 5 2.15 29.43 3.35
N ILE A 6 1.51 29.48 2.17
CA ILE A 6 1.21 28.29 1.38
C ILE A 6 2.49 27.58 0.93
N LYS A 7 3.51 28.32 0.48
CA LYS A 7 4.81 27.74 0.10
C LYS A 7 5.52 27.08 1.30
N LYS A 8 5.47 27.69 2.47
CA LYS A 8 6.04 27.08 3.69
C LYS A 8 5.32 25.82 4.10
N ILE A 9 3.99 25.81 4.04
CA ILE A 9 3.18 24.63 4.37
C ILE A 9 3.47 23.50 3.36
N SER A 10 3.47 23.78 2.05
CA SER A 10 3.82 22.81 1.02
C SER A 10 5.23 22.23 1.18
N PHE A 11 6.19 23.05 1.64
CA PHE A 11 7.55 22.60 1.88
C PHE A 11 7.65 21.53 2.97
N TRP A 12 6.79 21.56 3.99
CA TRP A 12 6.75 20.55 5.04
C TRP A 12 5.85 19.36 4.72
N ILE A 13 4.80 19.55 3.92
CA ILE A 13 3.88 18.48 3.53
C ILE A 13 4.56 17.45 2.64
N ILE A 14 5.35 17.88 1.65
CA ILE A 14 5.99 16.96 0.69
C ILE A 14 6.94 15.97 1.38
N PRO A 15 7.89 16.38 2.24
CA PRO A 15 8.73 15.44 2.98
C PRO A 15 7.93 14.52 3.90
N SER A 16 6.87 15.01 4.52
CA SER A 16 5.99 14.21 5.38
C SER A 16 5.29 13.10 4.60
N ILE A 17 4.80 13.38 3.40
CA ILE A 17 4.19 12.39 2.51
C ILE A 17 5.22 11.33 2.10
N ILE A 18 6.41 11.75 1.67
CA ILE A 18 7.48 10.83 1.26
C ILE A 18 7.88 9.92 2.43
N PHE A 19 8.03 10.48 3.62
CA PHE A 19 8.38 9.73 4.83
C PHE A 19 7.29 8.71 5.20
N SER A 20 6.02 9.10 5.13
CA SER A 20 4.88 8.21 5.36
C SER A 20 4.82 7.07 4.34
N LEU A 21 5.05 7.36 3.06
CA LEU A 21 5.11 6.34 2.01
C LEU A 21 6.27 5.35 2.24
N LEU A 22 7.42 5.82 2.66
CA LEU A 22 8.58 4.98 3.01
C LEU A 22 8.26 4.03 4.16
N ILE A 23 7.70 4.55 5.25
CA ILE A 23 7.28 3.73 6.40
C ILE A 23 6.26 2.68 5.96
N THR A 24 5.25 3.08 5.22
CA THR A 24 4.21 2.18 4.72
C THR A 24 4.83 1.04 3.88
N PHE A 25 5.74 1.37 2.97
CA PHE A 25 6.45 0.40 2.15
C PHE A 25 7.25 -0.60 3.01
N LEU A 26 7.97 -0.12 4.02
CA LEU A 26 8.74 -0.96 4.93
C LEU A 26 7.85 -1.90 5.75
N ILE A 27 6.72 -1.40 6.26
CA ILE A 27 5.76 -2.20 7.03
C ILE A 27 5.15 -3.30 6.16
N ILE A 28 4.70 -2.97 4.94
CA ILE A 28 4.12 -3.94 4.01
C ILE A 28 5.16 -5.01 3.67
N ASN A 29 6.38 -4.61 3.32
CA ASN A 29 7.46 -5.53 2.97
C ASN A 29 7.80 -6.48 4.14
N SER A 30 7.87 -5.96 5.36
CA SER A 30 8.10 -6.74 6.58
C SER A 30 6.95 -7.71 6.86
N SER A 31 5.72 -7.27 6.74
CA SER A 31 4.50 -8.08 6.94
C SER A 31 4.42 -9.25 5.95
N ILE A 32 4.70 -9.00 4.68
CA ILE A 32 4.72 -10.04 3.65
C ILE A 32 5.81 -11.07 3.94
N ARG A 33 7.00 -10.62 4.34
CA ARG A 33 8.12 -11.50 4.69
C ARG A 33 7.74 -12.42 5.84
N LEU A 34 7.10 -11.89 6.88
CA LEU A 34 6.60 -12.66 8.02
C LEU A 34 5.54 -13.68 7.59
N SER A 35 4.62 -13.29 6.72
CA SER A 35 3.58 -14.17 6.18
C SER A 35 4.15 -15.34 5.39
N ILE A 36 5.18 -15.11 4.57
CA ILE A 36 5.88 -16.16 3.82
C ILE A 36 6.61 -17.09 4.78
N TYR A 37 7.28 -16.54 5.80
CA TYR A 37 7.98 -17.35 6.80
C TYR A 37 7.03 -18.27 7.57
N ALA A 38 5.86 -17.78 7.94
CA ALA A 38 4.82 -18.56 8.60
C ALA A 38 4.30 -19.73 7.72
N LYS A 39 4.29 -19.54 6.40
CA LYS A 39 3.82 -20.55 5.43
C LYS A 39 4.95 -21.36 4.78
N ARG A 40 6.18 -21.29 5.30
CA ARG A 40 7.36 -21.93 4.71
C ARG A 40 7.21 -23.42 4.45
N ASN A 41 6.53 -24.17 5.34
CA ASN A 41 6.34 -25.61 5.18
C ASN A 41 5.45 -25.94 3.97
N ILE A 42 4.36 -25.17 3.79
CA ILE A 42 3.46 -25.30 2.64
C ILE A 42 4.19 -24.96 1.34
N ILE A 43 5.02 -23.94 1.36
CA ILE A 43 5.84 -23.52 0.21
C ILE A 43 6.82 -24.63 -0.17
N LYS A 44 7.49 -25.24 0.79
CA LYS A 44 8.42 -26.37 0.56
C LYS A 44 7.72 -27.59 -0.05
N THR A 45 6.55 -27.96 0.45
CA THR A 45 5.79 -29.06 -0.16
C THR A 45 5.35 -28.76 -1.58
N MET A 46 4.93 -27.54 -1.89
CA MET A 46 4.62 -27.12 -3.25
C MET A 46 5.83 -27.16 -4.19
N GLN A 47 7.01 -26.79 -3.70
CA GLN A 47 8.26 -26.86 -4.47
C GLN A 47 8.66 -28.31 -4.75
N LEU A 48 8.50 -29.23 -3.79
CA LEU A 48 8.78 -30.66 -3.96
C LEU A 48 7.89 -31.32 -5.02
N VAL A 49 6.66 -30.85 -5.19
CA VAL A 49 5.71 -31.33 -6.24
C VAL A 49 5.98 -30.64 -7.59
N GLY A 50 6.99 -29.75 -7.69
CA GLY A 50 7.37 -29.08 -8.93
C GLY A 50 6.60 -27.78 -9.23
N ALA A 51 5.98 -27.15 -8.23
CA ALA A 51 5.28 -25.89 -8.42
C ALA A 51 6.25 -24.77 -8.85
N THR A 52 5.87 -24.01 -9.86
CA THR A 52 6.65 -22.86 -10.34
C THR A 52 6.64 -21.71 -9.33
N ARG A 53 7.68 -20.88 -9.33
CA ARG A 53 7.78 -19.68 -8.48
C ARG A 53 6.59 -18.73 -8.66
N SER A 54 6.06 -18.63 -9.88
CA SER A 54 4.89 -17.83 -10.19
C SER A 54 3.63 -18.36 -9.49
N PHE A 55 3.44 -19.69 -9.49
CA PHE A 55 2.31 -20.34 -8.83
C PHE A 55 2.31 -20.10 -7.30
N ILE A 56 3.49 -20.10 -6.70
CA ILE A 56 3.65 -19.84 -5.25
C ILE A 56 3.31 -18.37 -4.91
N ARG A 57 3.59 -17.40 -5.80
CA ARG A 57 3.32 -15.96 -5.57
C ARG A 57 1.85 -15.59 -5.65
N VAL A 58 1.09 -16.25 -6.51
CA VAL A 58 -0.31 -15.89 -6.79
C VAL A 58 -1.17 -15.77 -5.52
N PRO A 59 -1.17 -16.71 -4.57
CA PRO A 59 -1.98 -16.60 -3.35
C PRO A 59 -1.58 -15.41 -2.48
N PHE A 60 -0.30 -15.04 -2.41
CA PHE A 60 0.16 -13.87 -1.65
C PHE A 60 -0.31 -12.57 -2.30
N ILE A 61 -0.22 -12.47 -3.64
CA ILE A 61 -0.71 -11.31 -4.38
C ILE A 61 -2.21 -11.14 -4.18
N LYS A 62 -2.99 -12.22 -4.31
CA LYS A 62 -4.45 -12.18 -4.11
C LYS A 62 -4.83 -11.72 -2.71
N THR A 63 -4.18 -12.24 -1.67
CA THR A 63 -4.43 -11.84 -0.28
C THR A 63 -4.12 -10.36 -0.06
N ASN A 64 -2.99 -9.87 -0.58
CA ASN A 64 -2.60 -8.48 -0.43
C ASN A 64 -3.48 -7.51 -1.24
N LEU A 65 -3.98 -7.93 -2.41
CA LEU A 65 -4.96 -7.16 -3.18
C LEU A 65 -6.29 -7.03 -2.40
N LEU A 66 -6.77 -8.11 -1.78
CA LEU A 66 -7.97 -8.04 -0.93
C LEU A 66 -7.76 -7.11 0.26
N LEU A 67 -6.62 -7.20 0.94
CA LEU A 67 -6.27 -6.29 2.04
C LEU A 67 -6.20 -4.83 1.57
N SER A 68 -5.64 -4.58 0.39
CA SER A 68 -5.58 -3.25 -0.22
C SER A 68 -6.96 -2.69 -0.52
N LEU A 69 -7.91 -3.52 -1.00
CA LEU A 69 -9.31 -3.11 -1.20
C LEU A 69 -9.98 -2.72 0.11
N ILE A 70 -9.85 -3.54 1.14
CA ILE A 70 -10.43 -3.25 2.46
C ILE A 70 -9.83 -1.96 3.04
N SER A 71 -8.50 -1.83 2.99
CA SER A 71 -7.80 -0.66 3.51
C SER A 71 -8.18 0.63 2.77
N SER A 72 -8.30 0.59 1.43
CA SER A 72 -8.72 1.74 0.65
C SER A 72 -10.17 2.15 0.93
N THR A 73 -11.06 1.19 1.16
CA THR A 73 -12.44 1.47 1.55
C THR A 73 -12.49 2.17 2.91
N ILE A 74 -11.75 1.68 3.90
CA ILE A 74 -11.67 2.31 5.22
C ILE A 74 -11.08 3.73 5.11
N ALA A 75 -10.03 3.92 4.29
CA ALA A 75 -9.43 5.23 4.07
C ALA A 75 -10.41 6.22 3.44
N ILE A 76 -11.18 5.79 2.43
CA ILE A 76 -12.21 6.63 1.79
C ILE A 76 -13.28 7.04 2.80
N VAL A 77 -13.80 6.10 3.58
CA VAL A 77 -14.80 6.39 4.60
C VAL A 77 -14.26 7.38 5.64
N SER A 78 -13.01 7.19 6.08
CA SER A 78 -12.37 8.10 7.03
C SER A 78 -12.20 9.52 6.47
N ILE A 79 -11.82 9.65 5.19
CA ILE A 79 -11.68 10.94 4.52
C ILE A 79 -13.05 11.63 4.39
N LEU A 80 -14.11 10.90 4.02
CA LEU A 80 -15.44 11.46 3.91
C LEU A 80 -15.96 11.97 5.25
N ILE A 81 -15.75 11.22 6.33
CA ILE A 81 -16.12 11.65 7.69
C ILE A 81 -15.36 12.92 8.09
N LEU A 82 -14.07 13.00 7.76
CA LEU A 82 -13.27 14.20 8.03
C LEU A 82 -13.79 15.42 7.24
N ILE A 83 -14.11 15.25 5.96
CA ILE A 83 -14.65 16.32 5.12
C ILE A 83 -15.97 16.83 5.72
N ASP A 84 -16.88 15.94 6.08
CA ASP A 84 -18.18 16.29 6.67
C ASP A 84 -18.02 17.03 8.01
N PHE A 85 -17.10 16.58 8.85
CA PHE A 85 -16.76 17.25 10.12
C PHE A 85 -16.20 18.66 9.92
N PHE A 86 -15.36 18.87 8.92
CA PHE A 86 -14.79 20.19 8.61
C PHE A 86 -15.80 21.09 7.87
N ASP A 87 -16.67 20.53 7.03
CA ASP A 87 -17.68 21.31 6.29
C ASP A 87 -18.64 22.03 7.22
N SER A 88 -19.03 21.39 8.34
CA SER A 88 -19.87 22.01 9.38
C SER A 88 -19.26 23.28 9.98
N ASN A 89 -17.97 23.52 9.82
CA ASN A 89 -17.24 24.66 10.39
C ASN A 89 -16.71 25.67 9.36
N ILE A 90 -16.52 25.28 8.08
CA ILE A 90 -15.73 26.08 7.11
C ILE A 90 -16.36 26.12 5.70
N ASP A 91 -17.61 25.71 5.47
CA ASP A 91 -18.25 25.67 4.12
C ASP A 91 -17.31 25.05 3.03
N PHE A 92 -16.69 23.92 3.37
CA PHE A 92 -15.64 23.31 2.55
C PHE A 92 -16.09 22.98 1.12
N TYR A 93 -17.36 22.58 0.94
CA TYR A 93 -17.92 22.29 -0.39
C TYR A 93 -18.02 23.51 -1.32
N ASN A 94 -18.06 24.71 -0.79
CA ASN A 94 -18.05 25.93 -1.60
C ASN A 94 -16.66 26.25 -2.18
N TYR A 95 -15.59 25.70 -1.59
CA TYR A 95 -14.21 25.94 -2.03
C TYR A 95 -13.62 24.80 -2.84
N VAL A 96 -14.19 23.59 -2.78
CA VAL A 96 -13.64 22.40 -3.45
C VAL A 96 -14.69 21.80 -4.38
N GLU A 97 -14.42 21.77 -5.66
CA GLU A 97 -15.30 21.11 -6.64
C GLU A 97 -15.44 19.61 -6.33
N LEU A 98 -16.65 19.10 -6.36
CA LEU A 98 -16.97 17.66 -6.20
C LEU A 98 -16.11 16.77 -7.11
N LYS A 99 -15.80 17.25 -8.32
CA LYS A 99 -14.92 16.58 -9.26
C LYS A 99 -13.51 16.36 -8.71
N SER A 100 -12.97 17.33 -7.98
CA SER A 100 -11.65 17.23 -7.35
C SER A 100 -11.62 16.21 -6.22
N ILE A 101 -12.68 16.16 -5.42
CA ILE A 101 -12.83 15.16 -4.35
C ILE A 101 -12.86 13.75 -4.94
N PHE A 102 -13.65 13.53 -6.00
CA PHE A 102 -13.73 12.24 -6.66
C PHE A 102 -12.39 11.79 -7.26
N PHE A 103 -11.66 12.72 -7.86
CA PHE A 103 -10.31 12.45 -8.39
C PHE A 103 -9.32 12.08 -7.29
N LEU A 104 -9.36 12.76 -6.14
CA LEU A 104 -8.53 12.45 -4.98
C LEU A 104 -8.83 11.05 -4.42
N LEU A 105 -10.12 10.72 -4.22
CA LEU A 105 -10.53 9.41 -3.71
C LEU A 105 -10.11 8.27 -4.67
N SER A 106 -10.28 8.48 -5.97
CA SER A 106 -9.83 7.53 -7.00
C SER A 106 -8.32 7.33 -6.95
N SER A 107 -7.53 8.39 -6.77
CA SER A 107 -6.07 8.31 -6.68
C SER A 107 -5.59 7.50 -5.47
N VAL A 108 -6.28 7.57 -4.34
CA VAL A 108 -5.97 6.78 -3.13
C VAL A 108 -6.09 5.29 -3.41
N VAL A 109 -7.17 4.87 -4.09
CA VAL A 109 -7.37 3.47 -4.47
C VAL A 109 -6.27 2.98 -5.40
N VAL A 110 -5.99 3.73 -6.46
CA VAL A 110 -4.97 3.38 -7.47
C VAL A 110 -3.59 3.26 -6.83
N LEU A 111 -3.20 4.23 -6.00
CA LEU A 111 -1.92 4.19 -5.28
C LEU A 111 -1.84 2.98 -4.32
N GLY A 112 -2.91 2.67 -3.61
CA GLY A 112 -2.98 1.50 -2.73
C GLY A 112 -2.75 0.19 -3.49
N PHE A 113 -3.37 0.03 -4.66
CA PHE A 113 -3.13 -1.13 -5.52
C PHE A 113 -1.69 -1.21 -6.04
N ILE A 114 -1.15 -0.11 -6.54
CA ILE A 114 0.24 -0.06 -7.06
C ILE A 114 1.22 -0.44 -5.96
N ILE A 115 1.12 0.17 -4.79
CA ILE A 115 2.02 -0.10 -3.65
C ILE A 115 1.89 -1.57 -3.22
N SER A 116 0.68 -2.10 -3.14
CA SER A 116 0.42 -3.49 -2.75
C SER A 116 1.06 -4.48 -3.73
N ILE A 117 0.88 -4.30 -5.03
CA ILE A 117 1.45 -5.18 -6.06
C ILE A 117 2.98 -5.11 -6.05
N VAL A 118 3.54 -3.90 -6.09
CA VAL A 118 4.99 -3.68 -6.12
C VAL A 118 5.66 -4.26 -4.87
N SER A 119 5.13 -3.96 -3.69
CA SER A 119 5.68 -4.46 -2.43
C SER A 119 5.62 -5.99 -2.34
N THR A 120 4.49 -6.59 -2.73
CA THR A 120 4.33 -8.06 -2.72
C THR A 120 5.29 -8.73 -3.70
N PHE A 121 5.46 -8.15 -4.87
CA PHE A 121 6.38 -8.68 -5.89
C PHE A 121 7.82 -8.68 -5.36
N PHE A 122 8.32 -7.56 -4.85
CA PHE A 122 9.68 -7.45 -4.31
C PHE A 122 9.91 -8.36 -3.10
N ALA A 123 8.98 -8.37 -2.15
CA ALA A 123 9.10 -9.21 -0.96
C ALA A 123 9.17 -10.70 -1.31
N THR A 124 8.31 -11.16 -2.21
CA THR A 124 8.26 -12.57 -2.60
C THR A 124 9.48 -12.98 -3.42
N GLN A 125 9.96 -12.10 -4.30
CA GLN A 125 11.14 -12.38 -5.12
C GLN A 125 12.40 -12.53 -4.29
N ASN A 126 12.57 -11.67 -3.30
CA ASN A 126 13.77 -11.66 -2.45
C ASN A 126 13.89 -12.95 -1.62
N ILE A 127 12.77 -13.46 -1.12
CA ILE A 127 12.76 -14.67 -0.30
C ILE A 127 12.97 -15.93 -1.14
N LEU A 128 12.32 -16.02 -2.31
CA LEU A 128 12.50 -17.16 -3.21
C LEU A 128 13.93 -17.27 -3.77
N ASN A 129 14.66 -16.15 -3.88
CA ASN A 129 16.06 -16.16 -4.28
C ASN A 129 17.03 -16.61 -3.16
N ILE A 130 16.67 -16.41 -1.89
CA ILE A 130 17.49 -16.82 -0.75
C ILE A 130 17.41 -18.34 -0.54
N ASP A 131 16.25 -18.96 -0.74
CA ASP A 131 16.06 -20.38 -0.57
C ASP A 131 16.81 -21.22 -1.62
N THR A 132 16.96 -20.73 -2.85
CA THR A 132 17.72 -21.43 -3.88
C THR A 132 19.24 -21.40 -3.62
N LYS A 133 19.76 -20.37 -2.96
CA LYS A 133 21.19 -20.31 -2.58
C LYS A 133 21.55 -21.24 -1.41
N LYS A 134 20.59 -21.71 -0.63
CA LYS A 134 20.81 -22.66 0.47
C LYS A 134 20.70 -24.12 0.05
N LEU A 135 20.26 -24.40 -1.16
CA LEU A 135 20.16 -25.77 -1.71
C LEU A 135 21.39 -26.17 -2.55
N ASP A 136 22.29 -25.22 -2.84
CA ASP A 136 23.54 -25.45 -3.59
C ASP A 136 24.77 -25.68 -2.66
N ILE A 137 24.54 -26.12 -1.41
CA ILE A 137 25.64 -26.55 -0.52
C ILE A 137 25.36 -27.99 -0.04
#